data_26a7e230408702a8df0a909bd0a1a64f
#
_entry.id   26a7e230408702a8df0a909bd0a1a64f
#
_cell.length_a   1.000
_cell.length_b   1.000
_cell.length_c   1.000
_cell.angle_alpha   90.00
_cell.angle_beta   90.00
_cell.angle_gamma   90.00
#
_symmetry.space_group_name_H-M   'P 1'
#
loop_
_entity.id
_entity.type
_entity.pdbx_description
1 polymer ?
#
loop_
_entity_poly.entity_id
_entity_poly.type
_entity_poly.pdbx_seq_one_letter_code
_entity_poly.pdbx_strand_id
1 'polypeptide(L)'
;MRILIGSFLVVTASVLLSQSSQEFHNRYGEPDRERFAARPGISLTVEYGSDHLACNALIDPPQPLIEKENDALLMSPEAVTEILEEVAPGSMRGKETSKTITMAGCNEFQIVEYENVTITRSSHNCLPLKPEREMRATVAFKRDICSKQNK
;
A
#
# COMPACT_ATOMS: atom_id res chain seq x y z
N MET A 1 -60.74 -24.60 34.13
CA MET A 1 -59.31 -24.51 34.43
C MET A 1 -58.53 -24.57 33.14
N ARG A 2 -58.14 -23.43 32.56
CA ARG A 2 -57.45 -23.32 31.26
C ARG A 2 -55.99 -23.07 31.53
N ILE A 3 -55.12 -24.00 31.12
CA ILE A 3 -53.69 -23.94 31.25
C ILE A 3 -53.15 -23.27 29.96
N LEU A 4 -52.62 -22.04 30.05
CA LEU A 4 -51.93 -21.36 28.97
C LEU A 4 -50.47 -21.81 29.01
N ILE A 5 -50.04 -22.58 28.02
CA ILE A 5 -48.64 -22.96 27.79
C ILE A 5 -48.02 -21.84 26.97
N GLY A 6 -47.22 -20.99 27.65
CA GLY A 6 -46.43 -19.98 26.99
C GLY A 6 -45.20 -20.59 26.34
N SER A 7 -45.12 -20.56 25.01
CA SER A 7 -43.94 -20.94 24.25
C SER A 7 -42.87 -19.86 24.40
N PHE A 8 -41.78 -20.17 25.09
CA PHE A 8 -40.59 -19.35 25.17
C PHE A 8 -39.76 -19.59 23.92
N LEU A 9 -39.77 -18.62 23.00
CA LEU A 9 -38.86 -18.58 21.85
C LEU A 9 -37.48 -18.13 22.32
N VAL A 10 -36.57 -19.08 22.47
CA VAL A 10 -35.15 -18.79 22.73
C VAL A 10 -34.51 -18.38 21.39
N VAL A 11 -34.34 -17.07 21.19
CA VAL A 11 -33.56 -16.52 20.09
C VAL A 11 -32.09 -16.66 20.47
N THR A 12 -31.44 -17.71 19.96
CA THR A 12 -29.97 -17.82 20.02
C THR A 12 -29.36 -16.85 19.05
N ALA A 13 -28.94 -15.69 19.56
CA ALA A 13 -28.10 -14.77 18.80
C ALA A 13 -26.75 -15.44 18.57
N SER A 14 -26.51 -15.90 17.34
CA SER A 14 -25.17 -16.34 16.89
C SER A 14 -24.26 -15.10 16.90
N VAL A 15 -23.49 -14.95 17.95
CA VAL A 15 -22.41 -13.98 17.99
C VAL A 15 -21.37 -14.46 16.98
N LEU A 16 -21.36 -13.84 15.78
CA LEU A 16 -20.27 -14.00 14.82
C LEU A 16 -19.01 -13.44 15.50
N LEU A 17 -18.20 -14.34 16.03
CA LEU A 17 -16.87 -14.03 16.56
C LEU A 17 -15.98 -13.66 15.37
N SER A 18 -16.03 -12.39 14.93
CA SER A 18 -15.01 -11.84 14.05
C SER A 18 -13.83 -11.42 14.91
N GLN A 19 -12.69 -12.04 14.68
CA GLN A 19 -11.45 -11.64 15.34
C GLN A 19 -11.06 -10.24 14.86
N SER A 20 -10.74 -9.36 15.80
CA SER A 20 -10.29 -8.00 15.49
C SER A 20 -8.80 -7.97 15.16
N SER A 21 -8.36 -6.95 14.43
CA SER A 21 -6.94 -6.68 14.20
C SER A 21 -6.16 -6.67 15.52
N GLN A 22 -6.72 -6.08 16.59
CA GLN A 22 -6.09 -6.03 17.90
C GLN A 22 -5.87 -7.41 18.52
N GLU A 23 -6.79 -8.37 18.31
CA GLU A 23 -6.60 -9.74 18.81
C GLU A 23 -5.47 -10.46 18.10
N PHE A 24 -5.29 -10.20 16.77
CA PHE A 24 -4.15 -10.73 16.04
C PHE A 24 -2.83 -10.12 16.54
N HIS A 25 -2.76 -8.79 16.74
CA HIS A 25 -1.57 -8.13 17.28
C HIS A 25 -1.22 -8.65 18.68
N ASN A 26 -2.21 -8.84 19.56
CA ASN A 26 -1.99 -9.36 20.91
C ASN A 26 -1.49 -10.81 20.91
N ARG A 27 -1.85 -11.62 19.90
CA ARG A 27 -1.50 -13.04 19.81
C ARG A 27 -0.20 -13.30 19.07
N TYR A 28 0.05 -12.56 18.00
CA TYR A 28 1.15 -12.83 17.06
C TYR A 28 2.21 -11.73 17.03
N GLY A 29 1.99 -10.64 17.75
CA GLY A 29 2.84 -9.44 17.72
C GLY A 29 2.46 -8.46 16.63
N GLU A 30 3.25 -7.40 16.50
CA GLU A 30 3.05 -6.39 15.47
C GLU A 30 3.35 -6.97 14.08
N PRO A 31 2.55 -6.60 13.06
CA PRO A 31 2.78 -7.07 11.70
C PRO A 31 4.08 -6.50 11.13
N ASP A 32 4.76 -7.31 10.33
CA ASP A 32 5.91 -6.88 9.53
C ASP A 32 5.50 -6.12 8.27
N ARG A 33 4.21 -6.19 7.92
CA ARG A 33 3.62 -5.51 6.74
C ARG A 33 2.17 -5.12 6.99
N GLU A 34 1.82 -3.90 6.61
CA GLU A 34 0.45 -3.39 6.64
C GLU A 34 0.02 -2.83 5.28
N ARG A 35 -1.27 -2.95 4.98
CA ARG A 35 -1.86 -2.40 3.76
C ARG A 35 -3.02 -1.47 4.07
N PHE A 36 -2.98 -0.30 3.48
CA PHE A 36 -3.94 0.78 3.68
C PHE A 36 -4.64 1.13 2.35
N ALA A 37 -5.91 1.51 2.41
CA ALA A 37 -6.60 2.20 1.33
C ALA A 37 -6.26 3.70 1.41
N ALA A 38 -5.17 4.12 0.79
CA ALA A 38 -4.64 5.48 0.92
C ALA A 38 -5.53 6.52 0.25
N ARG A 39 -6.06 6.19 -0.93
CA ARG A 39 -7.00 7.02 -1.71
C ARG A 39 -7.97 6.09 -2.45
N PRO A 40 -9.11 6.56 -2.96
CA PRO A 40 -9.95 5.76 -3.84
C PRO A 40 -9.15 5.20 -5.03
N GLY A 41 -9.12 3.88 -5.18
CA GLY A 41 -8.37 3.20 -6.24
C GLY A 41 -6.86 3.17 -6.04
N ILE A 42 -6.33 3.47 -4.84
CA ILE A 42 -4.89 3.41 -4.54
C ILE A 42 -4.67 2.75 -3.18
N SER A 43 -3.82 1.74 -3.17
CA SER A 43 -3.35 1.07 -1.96
C SER A 43 -1.93 1.52 -1.61
N LEU A 44 -1.67 1.63 -0.32
CA LEU A 44 -0.34 1.81 0.25
C LEU A 44 0.00 0.57 1.08
N THR A 45 1.06 -0.14 0.73
CA THR A 45 1.60 -1.23 1.54
C THR A 45 2.91 -0.80 2.16
N VAL A 46 3.02 -0.87 3.49
CA VAL A 46 4.23 -0.50 4.23
C VAL A 46 4.84 -1.77 4.83
N GLU A 47 6.13 -1.95 4.64
CA GLU A 47 6.93 -3.00 5.27
C GLU A 47 7.81 -2.36 6.35
N TYR A 48 7.82 -2.99 7.52
CA TYR A 48 8.52 -2.49 8.70
C TYR A 48 9.78 -3.30 9.00
N GLY A 49 10.77 -2.63 9.54
CA GLY A 49 11.93 -3.28 10.14
C GLY A 49 11.61 -3.85 11.53
N SER A 50 12.58 -4.56 12.11
CA SER A 50 12.46 -5.09 13.48
C SER A 50 12.35 -4.01 14.57
N ASP A 51 12.56 -2.76 14.21
CA ASP A 51 12.37 -1.56 15.06
C ASP A 51 10.99 -0.91 14.86
N HIS A 52 10.09 -1.57 14.11
CA HIS A 52 8.75 -1.10 13.77
C HIS A 52 8.70 0.22 12.97
N LEU A 53 9.82 0.61 12.36
CA LEU A 53 9.87 1.75 11.45
C LEU A 53 9.87 1.28 10.00
N ALA A 54 9.25 2.07 9.11
CA ALA A 54 9.12 1.73 7.71
C ALA A 54 10.48 1.51 7.03
N CYS A 55 10.60 0.39 6.31
CA CYS A 55 11.70 0.06 5.43
C CYS A 55 11.35 0.25 3.96
N ASN A 56 10.15 -0.16 3.59
CA ASN A 56 9.64 0.01 2.23
C ASN A 56 8.19 0.50 2.28
N ALA A 57 7.82 1.27 1.29
CA ALA A 57 6.43 1.61 1.01
C ALA A 57 6.15 1.38 -0.47
N LEU A 58 5.07 0.66 -0.77
CA LEU A 58 4.60 0.38 -2.11
C LEU A 58 3.25 1.05 -2.32
N ILE A 59 3.15 1.86 -3.34
CA ILE A 59 1.93 2.53 -3.80
C ILE A 59 1.53 1.84 -5.10
N ASP A 60 0.39 1.17 -5.10
CA ASP A 60 -0.13 0.44 -6.26
C ASP A 60 -1.65 0.53 -6.33
N PRO A 61 -2.26 0.26 -7.50
CA PRO A 61 -3.70 0.11 -7.57
C PRO A 61 -4.13 -1.11 -6.76
N PRO A 62 -5.36 -1.13 -6.19
CA PRO A 62 -5.86 -2.31 -5.49
C PRO A 62 -5.91 -3.46 -6.48
N GLN A 63 -5.33 -4.60 -6.10
CA GLN A 63 -5.39 -5.79 -6.94
C GLN A 63 -6.84 -6.22 -7.09
N PRO A 64 -7.36 -6.36 -8.30
CA PRO A 64 -8.70 -6.90 -8.50
C PRO A 64 -8.71 -8.36 -8.06
N LEU A 65 -9.77 -8.78 -7.39
CA LEU A 65 -10.00 -10.19 -7.04
C LEU A 65 -10.19 -11.08 -8.28
N ILE A 66 -10.39 -10.46 -9.44
CA ILE A 66 -10.53 -11.12 -10.74
C ILE A 66 -9.83 -10.24 -11.76
N GLU A 67 -8.84 -10.80 -12.46
CA GLU A 67 -8.17 -10.16 -13.59
C GLU A 67 -9.20 -9.77 -14.66
N LYS A 68 -9.53 -8.49 -14.70
CA LYS A 68 -10.09 -7.86 -15.89
C LYS A 68 -9.02 -6.95 -16.45
N GLU A 69 -8.53 -7.28 -17.65
CA GLU A 69 -7.76 -6.36 -18.49
C GLU A 69 -8.52 -5.04 -18.61
N ASN A 70 -8.11 -4.01 -17.90
CA ASN A 70 -8.67 -2.68 -18.09
C ASN A 70 -7.72 -1.59 -17.61
N ASP A 71 -7.72 -0.49 -18.32
CA ASP A 71 -7.15 0.82 -18.00
C ASP A 71 -7.49 1.35 -16.58
N ALA A 72 -8.36 0.66 -15.86
CA ALA A 72 -8.84 1.00 -14.53
C ALA A 72 -7.78 0.80 -13.40
N LEU A 73 -6.66 0.15 -13.72
CA LEU A 73 -5.59 -0.13 -12.75
C LEU A 73 -4.46 0.92 -12.75
N LEU A 74 -4.68 2.05 -13.41
CA LEU A 74 -3.68 3.11 -13.47
C LEU A 74 -4.08 4.26 -12.54
N MET A 75 -3.11 4.74 -11.77
CA MET A 75 -3.30 5.80 -10.79
C MET A 75 -3.04 7.18 -11.40
N SER A 76 -3.61 8.24 -10.81
CA SER A 76 -3.26 9.60 -11.19
C SER A 76 -1.87 9.96 -10.65
N PRO A 77 -0.98 10.57 -11.46
CA PRO A 77 0.34 11.00 -11.01
C PRO A 77 0.29 11.98 -9.82
N GLU A 78 -0.74 12.83 -9.78
CA GLU A 78 -0.94 13.80 -8.70
C GLU A 78 -1.21 13.09 -7.37
N ALA A 79 -2.16 12.13 -7.36
CA ALA A 79 -2.50 11.36 -6.17
C ALA A 79 -1.30 10.53 -5.66
N VAL A 80 -0.54 9.93 -6.57
CA VAL A 80 0.70 9.22 -6.19
C VAL A 80 1.73 10.19 -5.60
N THR A 81 1.87 11.37 -6.17
CA THR A 81 2.80 12.40 -5.67
C THR A 81 2.40 12.87 -4.27
N GLU A 82 1.11 13.10 -4.01
CA GLU A 82 0.60 13.44 -2.68
C GLU A 82 0.94 12.36 -1.64
N ILE A 83 0.69 11.09 -1.97
CA ILE A 83 1.01 9.97 -1.07
C ILE A 83 2.54 9.88 -0.84
N LEU A 84 3.35 10.09 -1.87
CA LEU A 84 4.81 10.12 -1.74
C LEU A 84 5.28 11.24 -0.79
N GLU A 85 4.62 12.40 -0.80
CA GLU A 85 4.92 13.49 0.14
C GLU A 85 4.45 13.17 1.58
N GLU A 86 3.39 12.39 1.76
CA GLU A 86 2.94 11.92 3.07
C GLU A 86 3.90 10.85 3.63
N VAL A 87 4.32 9.89 2.80
CA VAL A 87 5.17 8.75 3.20
C VAL A 87 6.63 9.16 3.41
N ALA A 88 7.16 9.97 2.51
CA ALA A 88 8.53 10.44 2.52
C ALA A 88 8.58 11.93 2.14
N PRO A 89 8.21 12.83 3.05
CA PRO A 89 8.25 14.28 2.78
C PRO A 89 9.65 14.73 2.39
N GLY A 90 9.73 15.80 1.59
CA GLY A 90 11.00 16.32 1.07
C GLY A 90 12.05 16.57 2.15
N SER A 91 11.62 16.98 3.36
CA SER A 91 12.51 17.19 4.51
C SER A 91 13.17 15.89 5.03
N MET A 92 12.55 14.73 4.80
CA MET A 92 13.10 13.41 5.20
C MET A 92 14.01 12.78 4.15
N ARG A 93 13.83 13.12 2.86
CA ARG A 93 14.57 12.49 1.76
C ARG A 93 16.07 12.80 1.80
N GLY A 94 16.43 13.98 2.29
CA GLY A 94 17.77 14.52 2.16
C GLY A 94 18.04 15.04 0.74
N LYS A 95 19.31 15.24 0.39
CA LYS A 95 19.72 15.76 -0.92
C LYS A 95 19.56 14.69 -2.00
N GLU A 96 19.08 15.07 -3.18
CA GLU A 96 19.09 14.23 -4.38
C GLU A 96 20.54 13.93 -4.80
N THR A 97 20.86 12.67 -5.00
CA THR A 97 22.21 12.20 -5.37
C THR A 97 22.28 11.70 -6.81
N SER A 98 21.21 11.10 -7.31
CA SER A 98 21.11 10.72 -8.72
C SER A 98 19.67 10.62 -9.19
N LYS A 99 19.46 10.71 -10.50
CA LYS A 99 18.18 10.48 -11.17
C LYS A 99 18.42 9.72 -12.46
N THR A 100 17.71 8.61 -12.63
CA THR A 100 17.75 7.77 -13.82
C THR A 100 16.35 7.63 -14.38
N ILE A 101 16.20 7.77 -15.69
CA ILE A 101 14.96 7.55 -16.42
C ILE A 101 15.24 6.54 -17.52
N THR A 102 14.44 5.49 -17.61
CA THR A 102 14.55 4.44 -18.62
C THR A 102 13.19 4.20 -19.26
N MET A 103 13.16 4.08 -20.57
CA MET A 103 11.96 3.78 -21.33
C MET A 103 12.02 2.31 -21.81
N ALA A 104 10.90 1.60 -21.65
CA ALA A 104 10.74 0.24 -22.19
C ALA A 104 9.34 0.14 -22.86
N GLY A 105 9.31 0.31 -24.17
CA GLY A 105 8.05 0.46 -24.91
C GLY A 105 7.30 1.70 -24.46
N CYS A 106 6.04 1.49 -24.02
CA CYS A 106 5.21 2.57 -23.48
C CYS A 106 5.42 2.82 -21.97
N ASN A 107 6.31 2.10 -21.33
CA ASN A 107 6.51 2.24 -19.90
C ASN A 107 7.77 3.07 -19.62
N GLU A 108 7.60 4.08 -18.76
CA GLU A 108 8.70 4.87 -18.22
C GLU A 108 8.99 4.38 -16.80
N PHE A 109 10.27 4.20 -16.50
CA PHE A 109 10.79 3.88 -15.18
C PHE A 109 11.69 5.02 -14.72
N GLN A 110 11.33 5.66 -13.64
CA GLN A 110 12.11 6.71 -13.02
C GLN A 110 12.63 6.25 -11.66
N ILE A 111 13.94 6.35 -11.44
CA ILE A 111 14.57 6.08 -10.15
C ILE A 111 15.25 7.37 -9.70
N VAL A 112 14.88 7.86 -8.54
CA VAL A 112 15.50 9.02 -7.91
C VAL A 112 16.13 8.59 -6.59
N GLU A 113 17.43 8.74 -6.50
CA GLU A 113 18.22 8.46 -5.31
C GLU A 113 18.35 9.73 -4.48
N TYR A 114 18.02 9.65 -3.21
CA TYR A 114 18.29 10.66 -2.20
C TYR A 114 19.24 10.11 -1.13
N GLU A 115 19.74 10.97 -0.27
CA GLU A 115 20.60 10.53 0.85
C GLU A 115 19.92 9.48 1.72
N ASN A 116 18.64 9.65 2.04
CA ASN A 116 17.91 8.81 3.01
C ASN A 116 16.92 7.83 2.38
N VAL A 117 16.53 8.02 1.12
CA VAL A 117 15.54 7.16 0.44
C VAL A 117 15.88 7.00 -1.04
N THR A 118 15.37 5.90 -1.62
CA THR A 118 15.26 5.72 -3.07
C THR A 118 13.79 5.71 -3.44
N ILE A 119 13.39 6.54 -4.39
CA ILE A 119 12.02 6.56 -4.93
C ILE A 119 12.07 6.00 -6.35
N THR A 120 11.28 4.96 -6.61
CA THR A 120 11.10 4.40 -7.95
C THR A 120 9.65 4.61 -8.37
N ARG A 121 9.44 5.13 -9.58
CA ARG A 121 8.12 5.29 -10.20
C ARG A 121 8.10 4.54 -11.52
N SER A 122 6.98 3.92 -11.83
CA SER A 122 6.71 3.38 -13.16
C SER A 122 5.39 3.94 -13.66
N SER A 123 5.42 4.49 -14.87
CA SER A 123 4.25 5.07 -15.51
C SER A 123 4.04 4.50 -16.90
N HIS A 124 2.81 4.55 -17.37
CA HIS A 124 2.43 4.18 -18.72
C HIS A 124 2.23 5.44 -19.56
N ASN A 125 3.05 5.62 -20.57
CA ASN A 125 3.10 6.80 -21.42
C ASN A 125 3.01 6.42 -22.89
N CYS A 126 1.90 5.78 -23.29
CA CYS A 126 1.61 5.52 -24.69
C CYS A 126 0.90 6.71 -25.33
N LEU A 127 1.60 7.46 -26.17
CA LEU A 127 1.01 8.49 -27.01
C LEU A 127 0.06 7.89 -28.07
N PRO A 128 -1.00 8.61 -28.53
CA PRO A 128 -1.20 10.06 -28.36
C PRO A 128 -2.41 10.46 -27.51
N LEU A 129 -3.08 9.59 -26.80
CA LEU A 129 -4.46 9.85 -26.42
C LEU A 129 -4.81 9.83 -24.93
N LYS A 130 -3.86 9.55 -24.04
CA LYS A 130 -4.17 9.48 -22.61
C LYS A 130 -3.17 10.29 -21.79
N PRO A 131 -3.63 10.97 -20.72
CA PRO A 131 -2.71 11.56 -19.77
C PRO A 131 -1.82 10.42 -19.20
N GLU A 132 -0.58 10.77 -18.91
CA GLU A 132 0.34 9.90 -18.17
C GLU A 132 -0.37 9.25 -16.97
N ARG A 133 -0.11 7.97 -16.76
CA ARG A 133 -0.73 7.19 -15.68
C ARG A 133 0.33 6.44 -14.92
N GLU A 134 0.27 6.52 -13.61
CA GLU A 134 1.15 5.77 -12.73
C GLU A 134 0.70 4.32 -12.59
N MET A 135 1.63 3.41 -12.78
CA MET A 135 1.42 1.97 -12.58
C MET A 135 1.78 1.57 -11.15
N ARG A 136 2.88 2.13 -10.63
CA ARG A 136 3.43 1.81 -9.31
C ARG A 136 4.42 2.88 -8.87
N ALA A 137 4.47 3.13 -7.58
CA ALA A 137 5.58 3.84 -6.98
C ALA A 137 6.09 3.10 -5.72
N THR A 138 7.39 3.16 -5.47
CA THR A 138 7.99 2.57 -4.27
C THR A 138 8.91 3.58 -3.60
N VAL A 139 8.97 3.51 -2.28
CA VAL A 139 9.94 4.22 -1.44
C VAL A 139 10.72 3.19 -0.67
N ALA A 140 12.04 3.15 -0.86
CA ALA A 140 12.94 2.34 -0.06
C ALA A 140 13.74 3.26 0.88
N PHE A 141 13.61 3.06 2.19
CA PHE A 141 14.32 3.84 3.19
C PHE A 141 15.73 3.26 3.39
N LYS A 142 16.77 4.12 3.28
CA LYS A 142 18.17 3.72 3.40
C LYS A 142 18.60 3.66 4.88
N ARG A 143 18.13 2.62 5.56
CA ARG A 143 18.43 2.36 6.96
C ARG A 143 19.15 1.02 7.10
N ASP A 144 20.13 0.92 7.98
CA ASP A 144 20.94 -0.29 8.16
C ASP A 144 20.11 -1.53 8.50
N ILE A 145 19.03 -1.35 9.26
CA ILE A 145 18.14 -2.43 9.66
C ILE A 145 17.34 -2.99 8.49
N CYS A 146 17.00 -2.15 7.51
CA CYS A 146 16.24 -2.55 6.32
C CYS A 146 17.08 -3.42 5.36
N SER A 147 18.39 -3.23 5.34
CA SER A 147 19.30 -3.98 4.48
C SER A 147 19.50 -5.44 4.90
N LYS A 148 19.15 -5.79 6.14
CA LYS A 148 19.36 -7.14 6.70
C LYS A 148 18.19 -8.10 6.45
N GLN A 149 17.03 -7.59 6.04
CA GLN A 149 15.84 -8.41 5.78
C GLN A 149 15.85 -9.11 4.42
N ASN A 150 16.75 -8.71 3.51
CA ASN A 150 16.84 -9.24 2.14
C ASN A 150 17.90 -10.33 1.95
N LYS A 151 18.27 -11.07 3.01
CA LYS A 151 19.23 -12.19 2.93
C LYS A 151 18.59 -13.52 3.28
#